data_6dcab2e6e437c0785aa8d9683640671e
#
_entry.id   6dcab2e6e437c0785aa8d9683640671e
#
_cell.length_a   1.000
_cell.length_b   1.000
_cell.length_c   1.000
_cell.angle_alpha   90.00
_cell.angle_beta   90.00
_cell.angle_gamma   90.00
#
_symmetry.space_group_name_H-M   'P 1'
#
loop_
_entity.id
_entity.type
_entity.pdbx_description
1 polymer ?
#
loop_
_entity_poly.entity_id
_entity_poly.type
_entity_poly.pdbx_seq_one_letter_code
_entity_poly.pdbx_strand_id
1 'polypeptide(L)'
;SVIFNFLPSLFSAFIILAFAYFIGKMVGDLVASVLGKFNINRILPLIGIKDSKINLAQISGMLIMIIIVLFAALEAADVLGFSKVSLLIQQFLLFADNIIIGVVIIGFGLYIADLSCSIIKKSEIKNADTLAIICKAGLLVLAVTMGLSQMGIATSIINSAFMFFTGAIAVAFAIAFGIGGRDIAATKLNEIDEKLNKKI
;
A
#
# COMPACT_ATOMS: atom_id res chain seq x y z
N SER A 1 -2.80 30.21 40.91
CA SER A 1 -1.53 29.89 40.25
C SER A 1 -1.66 29.23 38.86
N VAL A 2 -2.85 28.74 38.44
CA VAL A 2 -3.05 28.09 37.12
C VAL A 2 -2.86 29.08 35.97
N ILE A 3 -3.36 30.30 36.11
CA ILE A 3 -3.31 31.35 35.09
C ILE A 3 -1.86 31.82 34.83
N PHE A 4 -1.02 31.87 35.84
CA PHE A 4 0.37 32.30 35.72
C PHE A 4 1.25 31.29 34.91
N ASN A 5 0.91 30.00 34.96
CA ASN A 5 1.61 28.98 34.20
C ASN A 5 1.03 28.82 32.78
N PHE A 6 -0.24 29.20 32.57
CA PHE A 6 -0.88 29.09 31.26
C PHE A 6 -0.34 30.12 30.26
N LEU A 7 -0.01 31.32 30.68
CA LEU A 7 0.48 32.38 29.80
C LEU A 7 1.83 32.05 29.13
N PRO A 8 2.86 31.56 29.87
CA PRO A 8 4.10 31.08 29.26
C PRO A 8 3.88 29.89 28.33
N SER A 9 3.00 28.93 28.69
CA SER A 9 2.67 27.77 27.85
C SER A 9 2.01 28.20 26.55
N LEU A 10 1.10 29.17 26.57
CA LEU A 10 0.46 29.72 25.38
C LEU A 10 1.50 30.38 24.45
N PHE A 11 2.44 31.14 24.99
CA PHE A 11 3.51 31.76 24.21
C PHE A 11 4.43 30.71 23.59
N SER A 12 4.79 29.66 24.34
CA SER A 12 5.60 28.54 23.86
C SER A 12 4.89 27.78 22.74
N ALA A 13 3.60 27.47 22.91
CA ALA A 13 2.79 26.79 21.89
C ALA A 13 2.71 27.62 20.59
N PHE A 14 2.53 28.94 20.71
CA PHE A 14 2.52 29.83 19.55
C PHE A 14 3.86 29.82 18.80
N ILE A 15 4.99 29.88 19.55
CA ILE A 15 6.32 29.81 18.95
C ILE A 15 6.51 28.48 18.21
N ILE A 16 6.16 27.36 18.84
CA ILE A 16 6.27 26.02 18.22
C ILE A 16 5.53 25.97 16.90
N LEU A 17 4.27 26.43 16.87
CA LEU A 17 3.45 26.43 15.65
C LEU A 17 3.99 27.37 14.57
N ALA A 18 4.46 28.56 14.95
CA ALA A 18 5.03 29.52 14.01
C ALA A 18 6.32 28.98 13.35
N PHE A 19 7.23 28.40 14.14
CA PHE A 19 8.44 27.77 13.64
C PHE A 19 8.12 26.56 12.75
N ALA A 20 7.18 25.71 13.18
CA ALA A 20 6.78 24.53 12.42
C ALA A 20 6.15 24.89 11.08
N TYR A 21 5.34 25.94 11.02
CA TYR A 21 4.78 26.43 9.76
C TYR A 21 5.90 26.90 8.81
N PHE A 22 6.87 27.67 9.31
CA PHE A 22 7.98 28.15 8.50
C PHE A 22 8.87 27.01 7.99
N ILE A 23 9.27 26.10 8.89
CA ILE A 23 10.09 24.93 8.55
C ILE A 23 9.29 23.98 7.64
N GLY A 24 8.02 23.73 7.96
CA GLY A 24 7.14 22.86 7.17
C GLY A 24 6.96 23.35 5.74
N LYS A 25 6.79 24.65 5.56
CA LYS A 25 6.72 25.27 4.23
C LYS A 25 8.03 25.11 3.47
N MET A 26 9.16 25.41 4.11
CA MET A 26 10.48 25.30 3.49
C MET A 26 10.78 23.86 3.07
N VAL A 27 10.53 22.87 3.94
CA VAL A 27 10.73 21.46 3.65
C VAL A 27 9.76 20.97 2.58
N GLY A 28 8.49 21.36 2.65
CA GLY A 28 7.46 21.02 1.66
C GLY A 28 7.81 21.52 0.26
N ASP A 29 8.23 22.79 0.15
CA ASP A 29 8.65 23.39 -1.12
C ASP A 29 9.92 22.70 -1.68
N LEU A 30 10.84 22.32 -0.79
CA LEU A 30 12.05 21.58 -1.16
C LEU A 30 11.70 20.21 -1.74
N VAL A 31 10.84 19.46 -1.06
CA VAL A 31 10.39 18.14 -1.52
C VAL A 31 9.59 18.26 -2.82
N ALA A 32 8.68 19.22 -2.94
CA ALA A 32 7.96 19.47 -4.17
C ALA A 32 8.92 19.76 -5.34
N SER A 33 9.97 20.54 -5.09
CA SER A 33 10.98 20.87 -6.11
C SER A 33 11.81 19.67 -6.54
N VAL A 34 12.24 18.84 -5.57
CA VAL A 34 12.99 17.61 -5.84
C VAL A 34 12.13 16.61 -6.62
N LEU A 35 10.91 16.35 -6.16
CA LEU A 35 9.98 15.43 -6.82
C LEU A 35 9.56 15.92 -8.21
N GLY A 36 9.45 17.24 -8.41
CA GLY A 36 9.21 17.85 -9.70
C GLY A 36 10.31 17.55 -10.71
N LYS A 37 11.59 17.58 -10.27
CA LYS A 37 12.75 17.24 -11.13
C LYS A 37 12.74 15.76 -11.55
N PHE A 38 12.26 14.86 -10.72
CA PHE A 38 12.10 13.44 -11.04
C PHE A 38 10.88 13.11 -11.91
N ASN A 39 10.14 14.14 -12.38
CA ASN A 39 9.00 13.97 -13.28
C ASN A 39 7.94 12.98 -12.77
N ILE A 40 7.68 12.96 -11.45
CA ILE A 40 6.71 12.05 -10.81
C ILE A 40 5.33 12.12 -11.46
N ASN A 41 4.99 13.25 -12.10
CA ASN A 41 3.74 13.41 -12.84
C ASN A 41 3.59 12.39 -13.99
N ARG A 42 4.66 11.71 -14.43
CA ARG A 42 4.59 10.59 -15.40
C ARG A 42 3.89 9.34 -14.87
N ILE A 43 3.71 9.24 -13.57
CA ILE A 43 2.98 8.11 -12.97
C ILE A 43 1.47 8.23 -13.20
N LEU A 44 0.93 9.45 -13.33
CA LEU A 44 -0.50 9.72 -13.55
C LEU A 44 -1.08 9.01 -14.79
N PRO A 45 -0.44 9.06 -15.98
CA PRO A 45 -0.92 8.33 -17.15
C PRO A 45 -0.89 6.82 -16.98
N LEU A 46 0.06 6.27 -16.18
CA LEU A 46 0.17 4.83 -15.92
C LEU A 46 -1.01 4.29 -15.11
N ILE A 47 -1.61 5.13 -14.25
CA ILE A 47 -2.81 4.79 -13.45
C ILE A 47 -4.12 5.25 -14.12
N GLY A 48 -4.07 5.62 -15.42
CA GLY A 48 -5.26 5.93 -16.21
C GLY A 48 -5.75 7.39 -16.12
N ILE A 49 -5.04 8.27 -15.41
CA ILE A 49 -5.40 9.69 -15.25
C ILE A 49 -4.70 10.51 -16.32
N LYS A 50 -5.30 10.59 -17.51
CA LYS A 50 -4.64 11.18 -18.70
C LYS A 50 -4.69 12.72 -18.78
N ASP A 51 -5.69 13.37 -18.13
CA ASP A 51 -5.97 14.81 -18.28
C ASP A 51 -6.04 15.56 -16.95
N SER A 52 -5.27 15.19 -15.95
CA SER A 52 -5.35 15.88 -14.67
C SER A 52 -4.38 17.06 -14.60
N LYS A 53 -4.91 18.21 -14.22
CA LYS A 53 -4.11 19.38 -13.78
C LYS A 53 -3.44 19.13 -12.41
N ILE A 54 -3.41 17.86 -11.97
CA ILE A 54 -2.88 17.44 -10.66
C ILE A 54 -1.36 17.43 -10.74
N ASN A 55 -0.73 18.24 -9.93
CA ASN A 55 0.73 18.26 -9.76
C ASN A 55 1.08 17.42 -8.51
N LEU A 56 1.43 16.14 -8.73
CA LEU A 56 1.79 15.22 -7.64
C LEU A 56 2.95 15.75 -6.78
N ALA A 57 3.92 16.40 -7.38
CA ALA A 57 5.05 16.97 -6.66
C ALA A 57 4.58 18.05 -5.67
N GLN A 58 3.66 18.90 -6.09
CA GLN A 58 3.12 19.97 -5.27
C GLN A 58 2.23 19.45 -4.14
N ILE A 59 1.42 18.43 -4.43
CA ILE A 59 0.60 17.74 -3.42
C ILE A 59 1.49 17.06 -2.39
N SER A 60 2.56 16.38 -2.81
CA SER A 60 3.51 15.74 -1.88
C SER A 60 4.18 16.74 -0.95
N GLY A 61 4.60 17.90 -1.47
CA GLY A 61 5.16 18.98 -0.65
C GLY A 61 4.15 19.52 0.36
N MET A 62 2.89 19.72 -0.06
CA MET A 62 1.81 20.17 0.83
C MET A 62 1.51 19.14 1.91
N LEU A 63 1.49 17.84 1.59
CA LEU A 63 1.28 16.77 2.56
C LEU A 63 2.38 16.75 3.63
N ILE A 64 3.65 16.89 3.24
CA ILE A 64 4.77 16.96 4.17
C ILE A 64 4.67 18.17 5.09
N MET A 65 4.32 19.34 4.54
CA MET A 65 4.08 20.52 5.34
C MET A 65 2.96 20.28 6.38
N ILE A 66 1.85 19.69 5.97
CA ILE A 66 0.73 19.39 6.89
C ILE A 66 1.18 18.43 7.99
N ILE A 67 1.97 17.40 7.67
CA ILE A 67 2.48 16.44 8.66
C ILE A 67 3.37 17.15 9.67
N ILE A 68 4.30 18.01 9.24
CA ILE A 68 5.18 18.77 10.14
C ILE A 68 4.36 19.69 11.07
N VAL A 69 3.36 20.38 10.54
CA VAL A 69 2.48 21.26 11.33
C VAL A 69 1.63 20.45 12.30
N LEU A 70 1.17 19.24 11.93
CA LEU A 70 0.42 18.36 12.84
C LEU A 70 1.29 17.84 14.00
N PHE A 71 2.55 17.48 13.75
CA PHE A 71 3.48 17.15 14.83
C PHE A 71 3.70 18.31 15.80
N ALA A 72 3.88 19.51 15.25
CA ALA A 72 4.00 20.71 16.09
C ALA A 72 2.71 21.04 16.86
N ALA A 73 1.53 20.77 16.26
CA ALA A 73 0.25 20.94 16.94
C ALA A 73 0.07 19.94 18.10
N LEU A 74 0.61 18.71 17.95
CA LEU A 74 0.65 17.74 19.03
C LEU A 74 1.49 18.27 20.22
N GLU A 75 2.71 18.71 19.94
CA GLU A 75 3.60 19.29 20.97
C GLU A 75 3.00 20.55 21.60
N ALA A 76 2.39 21.42 20.79
CA ALA A 76 1.71 22.62 21.31
C ALA A 76 0.53 22.25 22.21
N ALA A 77 -0.25 21.23 21.88
CA ALA A 77 -1.35 20.74 22.71
C ALA A 77 -0.84 20.16 24.04
N ASP A 78 0.29 19.45 24.03
CA ASP A 78 0.92 18.89 25.23
C ASP A 78 1.43 20.01 26.14
N VAL A 79 2.12 21.03 25.61
CA VAL A 79 2.59 22.21 26.36
C VAL A 79 1.43 22.98 26.99
N LEU A 80 0.27 23.03 26.32
CA LEU A 80 -0.96 23.65 26.84
C LEU A 80 -1.70 22.77 27.87
N GLY A 81 -1.29 21.51 28.04
CA GLY A 81 -1.96 20.57 28.95
C GLY A 81 -3.23 19.95 28.37
N PHE A 82 -3.46 20.07 27.05
CA PHE A 82 -4.63 19.51 26.37
C PHE A 82 -4.40 18.03 25.97
N SER A 83 -4.14 17.17 26.94
CA SER A 83 -3.78 15.77 26.72
C SER A 83 -4.78 15.00 25.84
N LYS A 84 -6.08 15.32 25.91
CA LYS A 84 -7.09 14.68 25.04
C LYS A 84 -6.95 15.12 23.59
N VAL A 85 -6.61 16.36 23.33
CA VAL A 85 -6.39 16.89 21.97
C VAL A 85 -5.11 16.29 21.39
N SER A 86 -4.06 16.25 22.18
CA SER A 86 -2.80 15.62 21.83
C SER A 86 -2.99 14.14 21.43
N LEU A 87 -3.73 13.36 22.22
CA LEU A 87 -4.05 11.98 21.88
C LEU A 87 -4.83 11.83 20.56
N LEU A 88 -5.78 12.73 20.28
CA LEU A 88 -6.52 12.72 19.01
C LEU A 88 -5.62 13.02 17.82
N ILE A 89 -4.73 14.01 17.95
CA ILE A 89 -3.75 14.35 16.91
C ILE A 89 -2.81 13.16 16.67
N GLN A 90 -2.33 12.51 17.73
CA GLN A 90 -1.46 11.34 17.65
C GLN A 90 -2.16 10.18 16.92
N GLN A 91 -3.42 9.88 17.24
CA GLN A 91 -4.18 8.85 16.54
C GLN A 91 -4.37 9.18 15.06
N PHE A 92 -4.61 10.46 14.74
CA PHE A 92 -4.71 10.91 13.35
C PHE A 92 -3.39 10.76 12.58
N LEU A 93 -2.26 11.07 13.22
CA LEU A 93 -0.92 10.89 12.62
C LEU A 93 -0.62 9.42 12.35
N LEU A 94 -0.93 8.53 13.28
CA LEU A 94 -0.78 7.07 13.10
C LEU A 94 -1.67 6.55 11.95
N PHE A 95 -2.89 7.08 11.84
CA PHE A 95 -3.78 6.72 10.73
C PHE A 95 -3.22 7.22 9.38
N ALA A 96 -2.71 8.45 9.33
CA ALA A 96 -2.08 9.01 8.14
C ALA A 96 -0.83 8.22 7.71
N ASP A 97 0.00 7.80 8.66
CA ASP A 97 1.16 6.93 8.42
C ASP A 97 0.76 5.62 7.77
N ASN A 98 -0.25 4.94 8.31
CA ASN A 98 -0.78 3.69 7.75
C ASN A 98 -1.31 3.87 6.31
N ILE A 99 -1.96 5.00 6.02
CA ILE A 99 -2.43 5.32 4.67
C ILE A 99 -1.25 5.49 3.71
N ILE A 100 -0.22 6.24 4.11
CA ILE A 100 0.97 6.46 3.28
C ILE A 100 1.64 5.13 2.94
N ILE A 101 1.86 4.28 3.94
CA ILE A 101 2.46 2.96 3.75
C ILE A 101 1.58 2.09 2.84
N GLY A 102 0.26 2.10 3.04
CA GLY A 102 -0.68 1.35 2.19
C GLY A 102 -0.64 1.79 0.73
N VAL A 103 -0.57 3.10 0.47
CA VAL A 103 -0.41 3.65 -0.90
C VAL A 103 0.91 3.21 -1.52
N VAL A 104 2.01 3.21 -0.76
CA VAL A 104 3.32 2.73 -1.22
C VAL A 104 3.26 1.24 -1.59
N ILE A 105 2.62 0.42 -0.77
CA ILE A 105 2.43 -1.01 -1.05
C ILE A 105 1.65 -1.21 -2.35
N ILE A 106 0.54 -0.50 -2.55
CA ILE A 106 -0.24 -0.58 -3.79
C ILE A 106 0.60 -0.14 -4.99
N GLY A 107 1.30 0.98 -4.89
CA GLY A 107 2.15 1.50 -5.98
C GLY A 107 3.27 0.54 -6.36
N PHE A 108 3.94 -0.04 -5.38
CA PHE A 108 4.97 -1.04 -5.59
C PHE A 108 4.41 -2.34 -6.19
N GLY A 109 3.25 -2.78 -5.72
CA GLY A 109 2.54 -3.94 -6.25
C GLY A 109 2.08 -3.75 -7.70
N LEU A 110 1.60 -2.56 -8.06
CA LEU A 110 1.31 -2.18 -9.45
C LEU A 110 2.55 -2.30 -10.33
N TYR A 111 3.68 -1.78 -9.87
CA TYR A 111 4.95 -1.85 -10.58
C TYR A 111 5.39 -3.31 -10.82
N ILE A 112 5.33 -4.16 -9.79
CA ILE A 112 5.66 -5.59 -9.91
C ILE A 112 4.70 -6.30 -10.86
N ALA A 113 3.40 -6.01 -10.81
CA ALA A 113 2.40 -6.59 -11.69
C ALA A 113 2.66 -6.24 -13.16
N ASP A 114 3.02 -4.99 -13.46
CA ASP A 114 3.38 -4.56 -14.82
C ASP A 114 4.70 -5.19 -15.30
N LEU A 115 5.70 -5.26 -14.42
CA LEU A 115 6.97 -5.91 -14.72
C LEU A 115 6.78 -7.39 -15.04
N SER A 116 6.03 -8.12 -14.20
CA SER A 116 5.72 -9.54 -14.40
C SER A 116 4.95 -9.76 -15.70
N CYS A 117 3.96 -8.92 -15.99
CA CYS A 117 3.22 -8.98 -17.25
C CYS A 117 4.13 -8.80 -18.47
N SER A 118 5.06 -7.85 -18.41
CA SER A 118 5.99 -7.58 -19.51
C SER A 118 6.99 -8.73 -19.76
N ILE A 119 7.43 -9.38 -18.69
CA ILE A 119 8.33 -10.55 -18.77
C ILE A 119 7.61 -11.74 -19.40
N ILE A 120 6.38 -12.04 -18.93
CA ILE A 120 5.58 -13.16 -19.45
C ILE A 120 5.25 -12.95 -20.92
N LYS A 121 4.86 -11.74 -21.35
CA LYS A 121 4.56 -11.44 -22.75
C LYS A 121 5.75 -11.61 -23.70
N LYS A 122 6.97 -11.42 -23.20
CA LYS A 122 8.20 -11.62 -23.98
C LYS A 122 8.64 -13.09 -24.05
N SER A 123 8.02 -13.97 -23.30
CA SER A 123 8.33 -15.41 -23.33
C SER A 123 7.65 -16.05 -24.55
N GLU A 124 8.29 -17.06 -25.14
CA GLU A 124 7.79 -17.83 -26.30
C GLU A 124 6.73 -18.88 -25.91
N ILE A 125 6.02 -18.67 -24.79
CA ILE A 125 5.02 -19.59 -24.28
C ILE A 125 3.73 -19.44 -25.10
N LYS A 126 3.13 -20.55 -25.51
CA LYS A 126 1.82 -20.57 -26.14
C LYS A 126 0.80 -19.95 -25.18
N ASN A 127 0.06 -18.94 -25.62
CA ASN A 127 -0.90 -18.14 -24.83
C ASN A 127 -0.25 -17.21 -23.76
N ALA A 128 0.96 -16.70 -24.02
CA ALA A 128 1.67 -15.78 -23.11
C ALA A 128 0.81 -14.56 -22.72
N ASP A 129 0.01 -14.01 -23.64
CA ASP A 129 -0.85 -12.86 -23.37
C ASP A 129 -1.93 -13.17 -22.31
N THR A 130 -2.60 -14.30 -22.42
CA THR A 130 -3.62 -14.73 -21.46
C THR A 130 -2.99 -14.97 -20.08
N LEU A 131 -1.86 -15.68 -20.05
CA LEU A 131 -1.14 -15.94 -18.80
C LEU A 131 -0.66 -14.65 -18.14
N ALA A 132 -0.15 -13.70 -18.93
CA ALA A 132 0.29 -12.40 -18.44
C ALA A 132 -0.85 -11.60 -17.79
N ILE A 133 -2.04 -11.62 -18.41
CA ILE A 133 -3.23 -10.92 -17.87
C ILE A 133 -3.68 -11.56 -16.55
N ILE A 134 -3.74 -12.88 -16.48
CA ILE A 134 -4.14 -13.61 -15.27
C ILE A 134 -3.14 -13.33 -14.13
N CYS A 135 -1.83 -13.43 -14.42
CA CYS A 135 -0.78 -13.14 -13.45
C CYS A 135 -0.86 -11.69 -12.94
N LYS A 136 -1.01 -10.72 -13.86
CA LYS A 136 -1.16 -9.31 -13.53
C LYS A 136 -2.40 -9.09 -12.64
N ALA A 137 -3.55 -9.66 -12.99
CA ALA A 137 -4.77 -9.52 -12.22
C ALA A 137 -4.61 -10.09 -10.80
N GLY A 138 -3.99 -11.27 -10.65
CA GLY A 138 -3.70 -11.86 -9.35
C GLY A 138 -2.78 -10.98 -8.49
N LEU A 139 -1.70 -10.46 -9.05
CA LEU A 139 -0.77 -9.55 -8.36
C LEU A 139 -1.44 -8.23 -7.98
N LEU A 140 -2.32 -7.69 -8.83
CA LEU A 140 -3.09 -6.48 -8.52
C LEU A 140 -4.04 -6.69 -7.35
N VAL A 141 -4.78 -7.81 -7.33
CA VAL A 141 -5.68 -8.15 -6.23
C VAL A 141 -4.90 -8.27 -4.93
N LEU A 142 -3.76 -8.94 -4.94
CA LEU A 142 -2.87 -9.05 -3.78
C LEU A 142 -2.39 -7.68 -3.30
N ALA A 143 -1.86 -6.86 -4.20
CA ALA A 143 -1.32 -5.54 -3.87
C ALA A 143 -2.38 -4.61 -3.27
N VAL A 144 -3.58 -4.58 -3.86
CA VAL A 144 -4.70 -3.77 -3.36
C VAL A 144 -5.16 -4.27 -2.00
N THR A 145 -5.32 -5.58 -1.83
CA THR A 145 -5.74 -6.18 -0.55
C THR A 145 -4.73 -5.87 0.56
N MET A 146 -3.43 -6.06 0.29
CA MET A 146 -2.37 -5.76 1.25
C MET A 146 -2.31 -4.28 1.61
N GLY A 147 -2.39 -3.40 0.61
CA GLY A 147 -2.35 -1.95 0.83
C GLY A 147 -3.56 -1.44 1.61
N LEU A 148 -4.77 -1.88 1.28
CA LEU A 148 -5.98 -1.54 2.03
C LEU A 148 -5.95 -2.09 3.47
N SER A 149 -5.45 -3.30 3.65
CA SER A 149 -5.25 -3.89 4.98
C SER A 149 -4.27 -3.07 5.82
N GLN A 150 -3.18 -2.58 5.21
CA GLN A 150 -2.20 -1.72 5.87
C GLN A 150 -2.78 -0.37 6.28
N MET A 151 -3.68 0.20 5.48
CA MET A 151 -4.37 1.45 5.83
C MET A 151 -5.28 1.33 7.05
N GLY A 152 -5.55 0.13 7.54
CA GLY A 152 -6.45 -0.11 8.68
C GLY A 152 -7.94 0.09 8.34
N ILE A 153 -8.28 0.33 7.07
CA ILE A 153 -9.65 0.54 6.61
C ILE A 153 -10.35 -0.80 6.51
N ALA A 154 -11.28 -1.05 7.43
CA ALA A 154 -12.09 -2.28 7.43
C ALA A 154 -11.28 -3.58 7.24
N THR A 155 -10.09 -3.66 7.84
CA THR A 155 -9.12 -4.75 7.69
C THR A 155 -9.76 -6.12 7.88
N SER A 156 -10.66 -6.25 8.84
CA SER A 156 -11.38 -7.51 9.11
C SER A 156 -12.27 -7.93 7.92
N ILE A 157 -12.96 -6.98 7.30
CA ILE A 157 -13.85 -7.25 6.15
C ILE A 157 -13.01 -7.61 4.93
N ILE A 158 -11.94 -6.85 4.67
CA ILE A 158 -11.04 -7.07 3.53
C ILE A 158 -10.37 -8.44 3.64
N ASN A 159 -9.83 -8.78 4.81
CA ASN A 159 -9.17 -10.05 5.04
C ASN A 159 -10.16 -11.23 4.92
N SER A 160 -11.37 -11.09 5.45
CA SER A 160 -12.41 -12.11 5.31
C SER A 160 -12.83 -12.30 3.86
N ALA A 161 -13.08 -11.22 3.13
CA ALA A 161 -13.44 -11.27 1.71
C ALA A 161 -12.32 -11.92 0.87
N PHE A 162 -11.07 -11.54 1.12
CA PHE A 162 -9.90 -12.11 0.45
C PHE A 162 -9.74 -13.61 0.77
N MET A 163 -9.90 -14.00 2.03
CA MET A 163 -9.83 -15.40 2.48
C MET A 163 -10.91 -16.24 1.81
N PHE A 164 -12.16 -15.78 1.77
CA PHE A 164 -13.26 -16.50 1.11
C PHE A 164 -13.04 -16.62 -0.40
N PHE A 165 -12.63 -15.55 -1.07
CA PHE A 165 -12.36 -15.54 -2.49
C PHE A 165 -11.20 -16.48 -2.88
N THR A 166 -10.08 -16.36 -2.16
CA THR A 166 -8.91 -17.22 -2.39
C THR A 166 -9.21 -18.67 -2.04
N GLY A 167 -9.95 -18.92 -0.95
CA GLY A 167 -10.41 -20.25 -0.55
C GLY A 167 -11.31 -20.90 -1.60
N ALA A 168 -12.26 -20.16 -2.16
CA ALA A 168 -13.12 -20.66 -3.23
C ALA A 168 -12.31 -21.05 -4.48
N ILE A 169 -11.35 -20.22 -4.89
CA ILE A 169 -10.44 -20.52 -6.00
C ILE A 169 -9.61 -21.77 -5.68
N ALA A 170 -9.01 -21.86 -4.48
CA ALA A 170 -8.21 -23.01 -4.07
C ALA A 170 -9.01 -24.32 -4.12
N VAL A 171 -10.25 -24.32 -3.62
CA VAL A 171 -11.15 -25.48 -3.67
C VAL A 171 -11.50 -25.84 -5.11
N ALA A 172 -11.82 -24.84 -5.94
CA ALA A 172 -12.13 -25.09 -7.37
C ALA A 172 -10.92 -25.74 -8.09
N PHE A 173 -9.71 -25.24 -7.85
CA PHE A 173 -8.49 -25.86 -8.38
C PHE A 173 -8.26 -27.27 -7.85
N ALA A 174 -8.43 -27.48 -6.54
CA ALA A 174 -8.26 -28.80 -5.94
C ALA A 174 -9.21 -29.83 -6.55
N ILE A 175 -10.47 -29.46 -6.78
CA ILE A 175 -11.47 -30.33 -7.43
C ILE A 175 -11.10 -30.57 -8.89
N ALA A 176 -10.79 -29.51 -9.65
CA ALA A 176 -10.48 -29.62 -11.08
C ALA A 176 -9.25 -30.51 -11.32
N PHE A 177 -8.16 -30.29 -10.59
CA PHE A 177 -6.94 -31.09 -10.71
C PHE A 177 -7.07 -32.48 -10.05
N GLY A 178 -7.82 -32.58 -8.95
CA GLY A 178 -8.05 -33.84 -8.27
C GLY A 178 -8.86 -34.82 -9.13
N ILE A 179 -9.93 -34.37 -9.72
CA ILE A 179 -10.79 -35.19 -10.61
C ILE A 179 -10.10 -35.37 -11.98
N GLY A 180 -9.60 -34.28 -12.58
CA GLY A 180 -8.97 -34.33 -13.91
C GLY A 180 -7.62 -35.06 -13.95
N GLY A 181 -6.90 -35.11 -12.82
CA GLY A 181 -5.61 -35.82 -12.71
C GLY A 181 -5.70 -37.28 -12.30
N ARG A 182 -6.89 -37.78 -11.93
CA ARG A 182 -7.08 -39.13 -11.40
C ARG A 182 -6.56 -40.22 -12.31
N ASP A 183 -6.85 -40.16 -13.59
CA ASP A 183 -6.48 -41.20 -14.56
C ASP A 183 -4.98 -41.17 -14.84
N ILE A 184 -4.36 -39.99 -14.89
CA ILE A 184 -2.92 -39.81 -15.03
C ILE A 184 -2.19 -40.39 -13.81
N ALA A 185 -2.67 -40.08 -12.60
CA ALA A 185 -2.10 -40.62 -11.38
C ALA A 185 -2.23 -42.16 -11.29
N ALA A 186 -3.37 -42.72 -11.68
CA ALA A 186 -3.58 -44.18 -11.72
C ALA A 186 -2.62 -44.86 -12.69
N THR A 187 -2.45 -44.29 -13.89
CA THR A 187 -1.51 -44.85 -14.89
C THR A 187 -0.07 -44.83 -14.39
N LYS A 188 0.36 -43.73 -13.76
CA LYS A 188 1.71 -43.60 -13.20
C LYS A 188 1.97 -44.54 -12.03
N LEU A 189 0.99 -44.75 -11.17
CA LEU A 189 1.09 -45.69 -10.06
C LEU A 189 1.23 -47.13 -10.58
N ASN A 190 0.46 -47.55 -11.59
CA ASN A 190 0.59 -48.87 -12.23
C ASN A 190 1.95 -49.06 -12.90
N GLU A 191 2.49 -48.04 -13.59
CA GLU A 191 3.85 -48.11 -14.15
C GLU A 191 4.94 -48.30 -13.09
N ILE A 192 4.77 -47.69 -11.90
CA ILE A 192 5.71 -47.82 -10.79
C ILE A 192 5.62 -49.22 -10.18
N ASP A 193 4.40 -49.73 -9.99
CA ASP A 193 4.17 -51.08 -9.44
C ASP A 193 4.74 -52.18 -10.35
N GLU A 194 4.55 -52.09 -11.66
CA GLU A 194 5.16 -53.00 -12.63
C GLU A 194 6.71 -52.97 -12.60
N LYS A 195 7.29 -51.76 -12.42
CA LYS A 195 8.76 -51.63 -12.30
C LYS A 195 9.32 -52.23 -11.01
N LEU A 196 8.57 -52.14 -9.92
CA LEU A 196 8.96 -52.73 -8.64
C LEU A 196 8.85 -54.26 -8.67
N ASN A 197 7.77 -54.80 -9.26
CA ASN A 197 7.57 -56.24 -9.39
C ASN A 197 8.54 -56.95 -10.37
N LYS A 198 9.11 -56.22 -11.34
CA LYS A 198 10.14 -56.74 -12.24
C LYS A 198 11.56 -56.79 -11.62
N LYS A 199 11.76 -56.23 -10.44
CA LYS A 199 13.06 -56.25 -9.72
C LYS A 199 13.16 -57.29 -8.60
N ILE A 200 12.07 -58.02 -8.36
CA ILE A 200 12.02 -59.18 -7.46
C ILE A 200 12.01 -60.44 -8.28
#